data_8be427d13e49378cba9d060ece06a412
#
_entry.id   8be427d13e49378cba9d060ece06a412
#
_cell.length_a   1.000
_cell.length_b   1.000
_cell.length_c   1.000
_cell.angle_alpha   90.00
_cell.angle_beta   90.00
_cell.angle_gamma   90.00
#
_symmetry.space_group_name_H-M   'P 1'
#
loop_
_entity.id
_entity.type
_entity.pdbx_description
1 polymer ?
#
loop_
_entity_poly.entity_id
_entity_poly.type
_entity_poly.pdbx_seq_one_letter_code
_entity_poly.pdbx_strand_id
1 'polypeptide(L)'
;MSVIDFAALGSAPVGHDPFDHVLVPGLISQDALRAANEDFPSIERPGSFPTAQLSYGPGFAALLKALEGPEMAAALGDKLGIDLTNKPTMVTVRGRARPTDGKIHIDSSGKLVTVLLYMNPSWEDSGGQLRLL
;
A
#
# COMPACT_ATOMS: atom_id res chain seq x y z
N MET A 1 -7.80 11.54 -15.01
CA MET A 1 -8.32 11.01 -13.74
C MET A 1 -7.16 10.65 -12.84
N SER A 2 -7.20 11.06 -11.59
CA SER A 2 -6.16 10.76 -10.64
C SER A 2 -6.25 9.32 -10.15
N VAL A 3 -5.13 8.63 -10.09
CA VAL A 3 -5.06 7.27 -9.53
C VAL A 3 -5.33 7.30 -8.02
N ILE A 4 -4.76 8.30 -7.34
CA ILE A 4 -4.86 8.42 -5.89
C ILE A 4 -5.81 9.56 -5.54
N ASP A 5 -6.72 9.30 -4.62
CA ASP A 5 -7.61 10.33 -4.09
C ASP A 5 -6.90 11.05 -2.94
N PHE A 6 -6.20 12.11 -3.27
CA PHE A 6 -5.46 12.90 -2.28
C PHE A 6 -6.37 13.63 -1.31
N ALA A 7 -7.59 13.95 -1.71
CA ALA A 7 -8.58 14.54 -0.81
C ALA A 7 -9.00 13.55 0.28
N ALA A 8 -9.19 12.28 -0.09
CA ALA A 8 -9.49 11.24 0.88
C ALA A 8 -8.35 11.07 1.90
N LEU A 9 -7.10 11.09 1.42
CA LEU A 9 -5.94 11.03 2.31
C LEU A 9 -5.90 12.24 3.24
N GLY A 10 -6.10 13.44 2.71
CA GLY A 10 -6.06 14.67 3.49
C GLY A 10 -7.12 14.76 4.56
N SER A 11 -8.31 14.19 4.32
CA SER A 11 -9.42 14.25 5.29
C SER A 11 -9.45 13.07 6.26
N ALA A 12 -8.66 12.01 6.03
CA ALA A 12 -8.62 10.88 6.94
C ALA A 12 -7.95 11.26 8.26
N PRO A 13 -8.53 10.91 9.42
CA PRO A 13 -7.91 11.26 10.70
C PRO A 13 -6.69 10.39 10.99
N VAL A 14 -5.70 10.99 11.66
CA VAL A 14 -4.52 10.25 12.13
C VAL A 14 -4.83 9.67 13.52
N GLY A 15 -4.66 8.35 13.65
CA GLY A 15 -4.74 7.69 14.94
C GLY A 15 -3.35 7.66 15.59
N HIS A 16 -3.31 7.65 16.92
CA HIS A 16 -2.06 7.68 17.67
C HIS A 16 -1.86 6.47 18.57
N ASP A 17 -2.83 5.58 18.62
CA ASP A 17 -2.77 4.41 19.49
C ASP A 17 -2.90 3.15 18.64
N PRO A 18 -1.91 2.26 18.65
CA PRO A 18 -0.69 2.23 19.49
C PRO A 18 0.45 3.10 18.98
N PHE A 19 0.38 3.60 17.78
CA PHE A 19 1.37 4.51 17.16
C PHE A 19 0.66 5.30 16.06
N ASP A 20 1.33 6.30 15.51
CA ASP A 20 0.74 7.13 14.46
C ASP A 20 0.43 6.29 13.22
N HIS A 21 -0.83 6.31 12.82
CA HIS A 21 -1.30 5.59 11.65
C HIS A 21 -2.52 6.28 11.05
N VAL A 22 -2.82 5.95 9.79
CA VAL A 22 -4.01 6.45 9.12
C VAL A 22 -4.62 5.35 8.26
N LEU A 23 -5.94 5.24 8.29
CA LEU A 23 -6.70 4.36 7.41
C LEU A 23 -7.45 5.21 6.40
N VAL A 24 -7.27 4.90 5.13
CA VAL A 24 -7.86 5.71 4.05
C VAL A 24 -8.67 4.81 3.12
N PRO A 25 -9.95 4.58 3.44
CA PRO A 25 -10.82 3.86 2.51
C PRO A 25 -10.96 4.66 1.21
N GLY A 26 -10.90 3.97 0.08
CA GLY A 26 -11.07 4.62 -1.21
C GLY A 26 -9.89 5.46 -1.66
N LEU A 27 -8.69 5.22 -1.12
CA LEU A 27 -7.48 5.95 -1.52
C LEU A 27 -7.21 5.81 -3.02
N ILE A 28 -7.39 4.61 -3.57
CA ILE A 28 -7.21 4.37 -4.99
C ILE A 28 -8.56 4.51 -5.68
N SER A 29 -8.64 5.31 -6.75
CA SER A 29 -9.88 5.49 -7.49
C SER A 29 -10.37 4.14 -8.03
N GLN A 30 -11.70 3.99 -8.17
CA GLN A 30 -12.29 2.71 -8.58
C GLN A 30 -11.81 2.25 -9.95
N ASP A 31 -11.70 3.17 -10.89
CA ASP A 31 -11.23 2.85 -12.24
C ASP A 31 -9.76 2.42 -12.24
N ALA A 32 -8.93 3.12 -11.46
CA ALA A 32 -7.51 2.77 -11.34
C ALA A 32 -7.35 1.43 -10.64
N LEU A 33 -8.15 1.16 -9.61
CA LEU A 33 -8.11 -0.12 -8.90
C LEU A 33 -8.51 -1.27 -9.82
N ARG A 34 -9.55 -1.08 -10.62
CA ARG A 34 -9.99 -2.09 -11.59
C ARG A 34 -8.91 -2.38 -12.62
N ALA A 35 -8.32 -1.32 -13.20
CA ALA A 35 -7.25 -1.47 -14.18
C ALA A 35 -6.03 -2.17 -13.58
N ALA A 36 -5.65 -1.80 -12.36
CA ALA A 36 -4.52 -2.41 -11.69
C ALA A 36 -4.77 -3.90 -11.39
N ASN A 37 -6.00 -4.25 -11.00
CA ASN A 37 -6.34 -5.65 -10.72
C ASN A 37 -6.38 -6.51 -11.98
N GLU A 38 -6.82 -5.95 -13.10
CA GLU A 38 -6.80 -6.66 -14.39
C GLU A 38 -5.38 -6.97 -14.84
N ASP A 39 -4.43 -6.10 -14.51
CA ASP A 39 -3.03 -6.21 -14.90
C ASP A 39 -2.13 -6.70 -13.75
N PHE A 40 -2.73 -7.18 -12.66
CA PHE A 40 -2.02 -7.58 -11.44
C PHE A 40 -1.09 -8.77 -11.73
N PRO A 41 0.13 -8.77 -11.16
CA PRO A 41 1.04 -9.89 -11.37
C PRO A 41 0.45 -11.21 -10.84
N SER A 42 0.66 -12.27 -11.61
CA SER A 42 0.24 -13.59 -11.16
C SER A 42 1.33 -14.19 -10.28
N ILE A 43 1.03 -14.39 -9.01
CA ILE A 43 1.99 -14.91 -8.03
C ILE A 43 1.35 -16.09 -7.32
N GLU A 44 1.92 -17.26 -7.51
CA GLU A 44 1.41 -18.50 -6.91
C GLU A 44 2.17 -18.91 -5.66
N ARG A 45 3.38 -18.36 -5.47
CA ARG A 45 4.24 -18.68 -4.32
C ARG A 45 3.90 -17.78 -3.13
N PRO A 46 4.08 -18.30 -1.90
CA PRO A 46 3.95 -17.45 -0.71
C PRO A 46 5.15 -16.50 -0.57
N GLY A 47 4.96 -15.44 0.18
CA GLY A 47 6.00 -14.44 0.45
C GLY A 47 5.72 -13.11 -0.19
N SER A 48 6.69 -12.22 -0.13
CA SER A 48 6.64 -10.89 -0.72
C SER A 48 7.69 -10.77 -1.81
N PHE A 49 7.33 -10.15 -2.92
CA PHE A 49 8.19 -10.08 -4.10
C PHE A 49 8.34 -8.63 -4.54
N PRO A 50 9.60 -8.14 -4.73
CA PRO A 50 9.80 -6.82 -5.30
C PRO A 50 9.20 -6.72 -6.70
N THR A 51 8.62 -5.57 -7.04
CA THR A 51 7.96 -5.39 -8.33
C THR A 51 8.93 -5.59 -9.50
N ALA A 52 10.22 -5.32 -9.31
CA ALA A 52 11.22 -5.53 -10.35
C ALA A 52 11.34 -7.00 -10.79
N GLN A 53 10.90 -7.94 -9.96
CA GLN A 53 10.94 -9.38 -10.27
C GLN A 53 9.66 -9.90 -10.88
N LEU A 54 8.66 -9.02 -11.11
CA LEU A 54 7.33 -9.42 -11.52
C LEU A 54 7.01 -8.86 -12.91
N SER A 55 6.10 -9.54 -13.61
CA SER A 55 5.54 -9.06 -14.87
C SER A 55 4.10 -8.61 -14.63
N TYR A 56 3.75 -7.44 -15.15
CA TYR A 56 2.41 -6.87 -14.98
C TYR A 56 2.11 -5.93 -16.13
N GLY A 57 0.83 -5.61 -16.32
CA GLY A 57 0.40 -4.75 -17.41
C GLY A 57 0.36 -3.26 -17.03
N PRO A 58 -0.03 -2.42 -18.00
CA PRO A 58 0.04 -0.96 -17.83
C PRO A 58 -0.85 -0.39 -16.72
N GLY A 59 -1.97 -1.03 -16.40
CA GLY A 59 -2.83 -0.56 -15.31
C GLY A 59 -2.16 -0.67 -13.96
N PHE A 60 -1.45 -1.76 -13.71
CA PHE A 60 -0.68 -1.92 -12.48
C PHE A 60 0.55 -1.01 -12.48
N ALA A 61 1.20 -0.84 -13.63
CA ALA A 61 2.33 0.08 -13.75
C ALA A 61 1.93 1.53 -13.41
N ALA A 62 0.74 1.96 -13.82
CA ALA A 62 0.24 3.30 -13.49
C ALA A 62 0.04 3.48 -11.99
N LEU A 63 -0.46 2.45 -11.31
CA LEU A 63 -0.61 2.47 -9.85
C LEU A 63 0.76 2.61 -9.17
N LEU A 64 1.75 1.82 -9.59
CA LEU A 64 3.10 1.90 -9.03
C LEU A 64 3.71 3.29 -9.21
N LYS A 65 3.56 3.86 -10.40
CA LYS A 65 4.07 5.20 -10.68
C LYS A 65 3.47 6.25 -9.76
N ALA A 66 2.17 6.15 -9.51
CA ALA A 66 1.49 7.07 -8.61
C ALA A 66 1.95 6.91 -7.16
N LEU A 67 2.13 5.67 -6.70
CA LEU A 67 2.56 5.38 -5.34
C LEU A 67 4.00 5.85 -5.08
N GLU A 68 4.86 5.78 -6.07
CA GLU A 68 6.26 6.13 -5.94
C GLU A 68 6.54 7.59 -6.31
N GLY A 69 5.52 8.35 -6.69
CA GLY A 69 5.68 9.72 -7.14
C GLY A 69 5.86 10.74 -6.02
N PRO A 70 6.36 11.94 -6.36
CA PRO A 70 6.59 12.99 -5.36
C PRO A 70 5.31 13.51 -4.73
N GLU A 71 4.18 13.48 -5.43
CA GLU A 71 2.90 13.90 -4.87
C GLU A 71 2.48 13.02 -3.70
N MET A 72 2.63 11.70 -3.83
CA MET A 72 2.31 10.77 -2.77
C MET A 72 3.24 10.96 -1.57
N ALA A 73 4.53 11.14 -1.82
CA ALA A 73 5.50 11.40 -0.76
C ALA A 73 5.15 12.68 0.00
N ALA A 74 4.80 13.75 -0.69
CA ALA A 74 4.41 15.01 -0.06
C ALA A 74 3.13 14.85 0.76
N ALA A 75 2.12 14.17 0.23
CA ALA A 75 0.85 13.96 0.91
C ALA A 75 1.00 13.12 2.19
N LEU A 76 1.78 12.04 2.12
CA LEU A 76 2.06 11.20 3.28
C LEU A 76 2.90 11.95 4.31
N GLY A 77 3.91 12.68 3.87
CA GLY A 77 4.76 13.47 4.75
C GLY A 77 3.98 14.52 5.51
N ASP A 78 3.09 15.23 4.84
CA ASP A 78 2.21 16.21 5.48
C ASP A 78 1.28 15.56 6.48
N LYS A 79 0.71 14.42 6.13
CA LYS A 79 -0.25 13.72 7.00
C LYS A 79 0.40 13.21 8.27
N LEU A 80 1.62 12.67 8.17
CA LEU A 80 2.29 12.03 9.29
C LEU A 80 3.37 12.90 9.94
N GLY A 81 3.60 14.10 9.42
CA GLY A 81 4.61 15.00 9.98
C GLY A 81 6.05 14.54 9.77
N ILE A 82 6.32 13.88 8.65
CA ILE A 82 7.64 13.33 8.32
C ILE A 82 8.07 13.90 6.97
N ASP A 83 9.35 14.28 6.84
CA ASP A 83 9.89 14.70 5.55
C ASP A 83 10.29 13.49 4.73
N LEU A 84 9.53 13.21 3.68
CA LEU A 84 9.78 12.10 2.77
C LEU A 84 10.40 12.55 1.43
N THR A 85 10.81 13.81 1.33
CA THR A 85 11.42 14.37 0.10
C THR A 85 12.69 13.59 -0.24
N ASN A 86 12.77 13.11 -1.48
CA ASN A 86 13.94 12.38 -2.00
C ASN A 86 14.26 11.09 -1.24
N LYS A 87 13.33 10.56 -0.48
CA LYS A 87 13.51 9.26 0.19
C LYS A 87 13.19 8.13 -0.79
N PRO A 88 14.00 7.05 -0.78
CA PRO A 88 13.73 5.92 -1.67
C PRO A 88 12.44 5.19 -1.29
N THR A 89 11.77 4.67 -2.30
CA THR A 89 10.54 3.90 -2.14
C THR A 89 10.77 2.48 -2.67
N MET A 90 10.28 1.50 -1.93
CA MET A 90 10.29 0.12 -2.40
C MET A 90 8.87 -0.44 -2.30
N VAL A 91 8.39 -1.01 -3.41
CA VAL A 91 7.08 -1.65 -3.46
C VAL A 91 7.27 -3.15 -3.63
N THR A 92 6.58 -3.91 -2.79
CA THR A 92 6.54 -5.36 -2.90
C THR A 92 5.10 -5.80 -3.04
N VAL A 93 4.90 -6.93 -3.71
CA VAL A 93 3.59 -7.56 -3.85
C VAL A 93 3.62 -8.85 -3.03
N ARG A 94 2.62 -9.01 -2.18
CA ARG A 94 2.49 -10.23 -1.40
C ARG A 94 1.83 -11.31 -2.25
N GLY A 95 2.47 -12.46 -2.31
CA GLY A 95 1.90 -13.62 -2.96
C GLY A 95 0.93 -14.35 -2.05
N ARG A 96 0.86 -15.67 -2.19
CA ARG A 96 -0.10 -16.48 -1.44
C ARG A 96 0.17 -16.41 0.06
N ALA A 97 -0.86 -16.14 0.86
CA ALA A 97 -0.73 -16.11 2.31
C ALA A 97 -0.66 -17.53 2.88
N ARG A 98 0.14 -17.70 3.94
CA ARG A 98 0.26 -18.94 4.69
C ARG A 98 -0.26 -18.73 6.11
N PRO A 99 -0.73 -19.80 6.79
CA PRO A 99 -1.16 -19.65 8.19
C PRO A 99 -0.07 -19.14 9.13
N THR A 100 1.20 -19.36 8.78
CA THR A 100 2.36 -18.89 9.57
C THR A 100 2.74 -17.44 9.27
N ASP A 101 2.14 -16.80 8.27
CA ASP A 101 2.40 -15.41 7.96
C ASP A 101 1.72 -14.52 9.01
N GLY A 102 2.22 -13.30 9.16
CA GLY A 102 1.59 -12.33 10.04
C GLY A 102 2.01 -12.40 11.50
N LYS A 103 3.24 -12.77 11.77
CA LYS A 103 3.79 -12.74 13.14
C LYS A 103 3.79 -11.31 13.67
N ILE A 104 3.59 -11.18 14.99
CA ILE A 104 3.71 -9.90 15.67
C ILE A 104 5.15 -9.40 15.55
N HIS A 105 5.33 -8.20 15.01
CA HIS A 105 6.66 -7.62 14.80
C HIS A 105 6.55 -6.11 14.64
N ILE A 106 7.68 -5.44 14.70
CA ILE A 106 7.82 -4.05 14.29
C ILE A 106 8.59 -3.99 12.98
N ASP A 107 8.33 -2.96 12.18
CA ASP A 107 9.08 -2.75 10.94
C ASP A 107 10.52 -2.34 11.27
N SER A 108 11.43 -2.58 10.33
CA SER A 108 12.84 -2.23 10.52
C SER A 108 13.00 -0.72 10.69
N SER A 109 14.02 -0.32 11.47
CA SER A 109 14.28 1.09 11.76
C SER A 109 14.60 1.93 10.53
N GLY A 110 14.98 1.30 9.42
CA GLY A 110 15.22 1.98 8.16
C GLY A 110 13.97 2.42 7.43
N LYS A 111 12.79 1.94 7.84
CA LYS A 111 11.50 2.31 7.22
C LYS A 111 10.89 3.48 7.96
N LEU A 112 10.70 4.59 7.25
CA LEU A 112 10.05 5.79 7.81
C LEU A 112 8.53 5.65 7.79
N VAL A 113 7.97 5.15 6.69
CA VAL A 113 6.53 4.95 6.52
C VAL A 113 6.32 3.64 5.77
N THR A 114 5.38 2.85 6.24
CA THR A 114 4.92 1.65 5.55
C THR A 114 3.47 1.86 5.10
N VAL A 115 3.20 1.58 3.85
CA VAL A 115 1.85 1.66 3.27
C VAL A 115 1.42 0.26 2.87
N LEU A 116 0.24 -0.14 3.35
CA LEU A 116 -0.36 -1.42 2.98
C LEU A 116 -1.62 -1.15 2.16
N LEU A 117 -1.69 -1.75 0.99
CA LEU A 117 -2.84 -1.64 0.11
C LEU A 117 -3.54 -2.98 0.03
N TYR A 118 -4.82 -2.99 0.40
CA TYR A 118 -5.70 -4.13 0.19
C TYR A 118 -6.53 -3.85 -1.05
N MET A 119 -6.24 -4.57 -2.12
CA MET A 119 -6.81 -4.29 -3.44
C MET A 119 -8.00 -5.19 -3.78
N ASN A 120 -8.39 -6.04 -2.85
CA ASN A 120 -9.53 -6.92 -3.05
C ASN A 120 -10.84 -6.12 -3.05
N PRO A 121 -11.77 -6.39 -3.97
CA PRO A 121 -13.06 -5.69 -3.96
C PRO A 121 -13.89 -6.02 -2.73
N SER A 122 -13.69 -7.21 -2.14
CA SER A 122 -14.32 -7.62 -0.89
C SER A 122 -13.38 -8.53 -0.11
N TRP A 123 -13.57 -8.62 1.20
CA TRP A 123 -12.77 -9.49 2.05
C TRP A 123 -13.66 -10.61 2.59
N GLU A 124 -13.52 -11.78 2.01
CA GLU A 124 -14.37 -12.93 2.33
C GLU A 124 -13.69 -13.93 3.27
N ASP A 125 -12.36 -13.88 3.37
CA ASP A 125 -11.60 -14.79 4.21
C ASP A 125 -11.59 -14.32 5.66
N SER A 126 -11.54 -15.28 6.59
CA SER A 126 -11.28 -14.98 8.00
C SER A 126 -9.75 -14.88 8.20
N GLY A 127 -9.28 -13.81 8.81
CA GLY A 127 -7.86 -13.59 9.03
C GLY A 127 -7.21 -12.86 7.87
N GLY A 128 -5.92 -12.65 7.97
CA GLY A 128 -5.12 -11.94 6.96
C GLY A 128 -5.21 -10.43 7.02
N GLN A 129 -6.12 -9.86 7.82
CA GLN A 129 -6.19 -8.42 8.03
C GLN A 129 -5.06 -7.95 8.96
N LEU A 130 -4.61 -6.72 8.74
CA LEU A 130 -3.64 -6.11 9.62
C LEU A 130 -4.25 -5.83 10.99
N ARG A 131 -3.51 -6.15 12.04
CA ARG A 131 -3.90 -5.84 13.40
C ARG A 131 -2.80 -5.01 14.06
N LEU A 132 -3.18 -3.86 14.61
CA LEU A 132 -2.27 -2.99 15.35
C LEU A 132 -2.38 -3.31 16.83
N LEU A 133 -1.25 -3.58 17.47
CA LEU A 133 -1.19 -4.01 18.87
C LEU A 133 -0.49 -2.99 19.75
#